data_fbcb8a91d23d0bc4f00c949bccebfaf0
#
_entry.id   fbcb8a91d23d0bc4f00c949bccebfaf0
#
_cell.length_a   1.000
_cell.length_b   1.000
_cell.length_c   1.000
_cell.angle_alpha   90.00
_cell.angle_beta   90.00
_cell.angle_gamma   90.00
#
_symmetry.space_group_name_H-M   'P 1'
#
loop_
_entity.id
_entity.type
_entity.pdbx_description
1 polymer ?
#
loop_
_entity_poly.entity_id
_entity_poly.type
_entity_poly.pdbx_seq_one_letter_code
_entity_poly.pdbx_strand_id
1 'polypeptide(L)'
;MLNLNNPVSFTIDEQNHISNVLKPLGKKGWSKGDRKTKKIKHKISVHTLHHQGCRCAYCERILEKGGGQIEHIAPKESNENFCYEPLNLVSSCSVCNAIANKGSKDTILAPKQGNYVNNNFTIVHPYLDDPDIHIKYQDPERILFDKALCTPKGLNTIDIFNWDTVNASTARTIIARSRNIPINIAQLILEISLYK
;
A
#
# COMPACT_ATOMS: atom_id res chain seq x y z
N MET A 1 0.58 5.24 -9.59
CA MET A 1 0.69 5.08 -8.11
C MET A 1 0.01 6.25 -7.46
N LEU A 2 -0.74 6.02 -6.39
CA LEU A 2 -1.40 7.10 -5.64
C LEU A 2 -0.36 7.93 -4.87
N ASN A 3 -0.65 9.23 -4.74
CA ASN A 3 0.02 10.14 -3.81
C ASN A 3 -0.94 10.37 -2.64
N LEU A 4 -0.60 9.85 -1.46
CA LEU A 4 -1.48 9.80 -0.30
C LEU A 4 -1.05 10.81 0.76
N ASN A 5 -2.01 11.41 1.46
CA ASN A 5 -1.75 12.42 2.49
C ASN A 5 -2.50 12.17 3.81
N ASN A 6 -3.35 11.15 3.87
CA ASN A 6 -4.17 10.86 5.05
C ASN A 6 -3.87 9.45 5.60
N PRO A 7 -2.80 9.26 6.39
CA PRO A 7 -2.55 7.99 7.05
C PRO A 7 -3.60 7.73 8.15
N VAL A 8 -3.83 6.46 8.49
CA VAL A 8 -4.75 6.10 9.56
C VAL A 8 -4.30 6.68 10.91
N SER A 9 -5.23 7.17 11.70
CA SER A 9 -4.96 7.61 13.07
C SER A 9 -5.53 6.62 14.08
N PHE A 10 -4.85 6.43 15.20
CA PHE A 10 -5.29 5.58 16.30
C PHE A 10 -5.69 6.41 17.52
N THR A 11 -6.76 6.03 18.18
CA THR A 11 -7.14 6.60 19.48
C THR A 11 -6.12 6.22 20.56
N ILE A 12 -6.13 6.92 21.70
CA ILE A 12 -5.24 6.61 22.83
C ILE A 12 -5.40 5.15 23.29
N ASP A 13 -6.64 4.64 23.32
CA ASP A 13 -6.90 3.25 23.70
C ASP A 13 -6.34 2.25 22.68
N GLU A 14 -6.44 2.54 21.38
CA GLU A 14 -5.84 1.74 20.31
C GLU A 14 -4.31 1.80 20.35
N GLN A 15 -3.72 2.99 20.58
CA GLN A 15 -2.27 3.16 20.72
C GLN A 15 -1.73 2.37 21.93
N ASN A 16 -2.43 2.40 23.07
CA ASN A 16 -2.06 1.62 24.25
C ASN A 16 -2.12 0.12 23.95
N HIS A 17 -3.15 -0.36 23.24
CA HIS A 17 -3.23 -1.77 22.85
C HIS A 17 -2.10 -2.15 21.88
N ILE A 18 -1.81 -1.32 20.89
CA ILE A 18 -0.72 -1.53 19.95
C ILE A 18 0.63 -1.60 20.70
N SER A 19 0.91 -0.63 21.56
CA SER A 19 2.19 -0.52 22.25
C SER A 19 2.42 -1.61 23.29
N ASN A 20 1.40 -1.92 24.10
CA ASN A 20 1.56 -2.80 25.24
C ASN A 20 1.22 -4.27 24.95
N VAL A 21 0.48 -4.55 23.87
CA VAL A 21 0.00 -5.90 23.56
C VAL A 21 0.54 -6.40 22.21
N LEU A 22 0.51 -5.57 21.17
CA LEU A 22 0.81 -6.04 19.82
C LEU A 22 2.31 -5.90 19.46
N LYS A 23 2.94 -4.76 19.75
CA LYS A 23 4.38 -4.55 19.47
C LYS A 23 5.28 -5.55 20.18
N PRO A 24 5.07 -5.93 21.45
CA PRO A 24 5.90 -6.94 22.11
C PRO A 24 5.86 -8.33 21.47
N LEU A 25 4.81 -8.61 20.68
CA LEU A 25 4.67 -9.86 19.93
C LEU A 25 5.34 -9.83 18.55
N GLY A 26 5.94 -8.70 18.16
CA GLY A 26 6.52 -8.50 16.83
C GLY A 26 5.51 -8.76 15.73
N LYS A 27 5.93 -9.44 14.66
CA LYS A 27 5.02 -9.81 13.53
C LYS A 27 3.84 -10.68 13.95
N LYS A 28 3.93 -11.45 15.05
CA LYS A 28 2.82 -12.27 15.58
C LYS A 28 1.69 -11.38 16.11
N GLY A 29 1.99 -10.17 16.59
CA GLY A 29 0.99 -9.20 17.00
C GLY A 29 0.01 -8.84 15.88
N TRP A 30 0.48 -8.78 14.63
CA TRP A 30 -0.40 -8.58 13.48
C TRP A 30 -1.43 -9.71 13.30
N SER A 31 -1.05 -10.95 13.58
CA SER A 31 -1.92 -12.14 13.42
C SER A 31 -2.79 -12.42 14.65
N LYS A 32 -2.69 -11.60 15.72
CA LYS A 32 -3.50 -11.79 16.93
C LYS A 32 -4.99 -11.69 16.63
N GLY A 33 -5.75 -12.69 17.06
CA GLY A 33 -7.17 -12.87 16.72
C GLY A 33 -8.17 -12.27 17.70
N ASP A 34 -7.74 -11.51 18.73
CA ASP A 34 -8.65 -10.93 19.71
C ASP A 34 -9.54 -9.82 19.10
N ARG A 35 -10.66 -9.55 19.77
CA ARG A 35 -11.68 -8.61 19.29
C ARG A 35 -11.14 -7.20 19.05
N LYS A 36 -10.22 -6.72 19.89
CA LYS A 36 -9.68 -5.36 19.81
C LYS A 36 -8.73 -5.24 18.60
N THR A 37 -7.86 -6.22 18.41
CA THR A 37 -6.96 -6.29 17.24
C THR A 37 -7.76 -6.37 15.93
N LYS A 38 -8.82 -7.18 15.89
CA LYS A 38 -9.71 -7.25 14.71
C LYS A 38 -10.37 -5.89 14.41
N LYS A 39 -10.84 -5.16 15.45
CA LYS A 39 -11.41 -3.81 15.26
C LYS A 39 -10.38 -2.82 14.71
N ILE A 40 -9.15 -2.84 15.23
CA ILE A 40 -8.05 -1.98 14.73
C ILE A 40 -7.78 -2.29 13.25
N LYS A 41 -7.66 -3.55 12.87
CA LYS A 41 -7.44 -3.94 11.46
C LYS A 41 -8.61 -3.57 10.56
N HIS A 42 -9.83 -3.72 11.03
CA HIS A 42 -11.01 -3.27 10.29
C HIS A 42 -10.98 -1.74 10.07
N LYS A 43 -10.67 -0.97 11.11
CA LYS A 43 -10.49 0.49 11.00
C LYS A 43 -9.42 0.85 9.97
N ILE A 44 -8.24 0.19 10.01
CA ILE A 44 -7.19 0.40 9.02
C ILE A 44 -7.73 0.14 7.60
N SER A 45 -8.39 -1.00 7.40
CA SER A 45 -8.94 -1.37 6.09
C SER A 45 -9.95 -0.35 5.56
N VAL A 46 -10.93 0.04 6.38
CA VAL A 46 -11.96 1.01 5.98
C VAL A 46 -11.34 2.37 5.69
N HIS A 47 -10.42 2.84 6.55
CA HIS A 47 -9.75 4.12 6.39
C HIS A 47 -8.94 4.17 5.08
N THR A 48 -8.08 3.17 4.84
CA THR A 48 -7.23 3.13 3.65
C THR A 48 -8.07 2.99 2.38
N LEU A 49 -9.10 2.14 2.36
CA LEU A 49 -10.02 2.03 1.22
C LEU A 49 -10.69 3.36 0.91
N HIS A 50 -11.21 4.06 1.94
CA HIS A 50 -11.88 5.35 1.75
C HIS A 50 -10.92 6.40 1.17
N HIS A 51 -9.76 6.61 1.80
CA HIS A 51 -8.82 7.66 1.39
C HIS A 51 -8.07 7.35 0.09
N GLN A 52 -8.05 6.08 -0.34
CA GLN A 52 -7.53 5.64 -1.64
C GLN A 52 -8.61 5.60 -2.73
N GLY A 53 -9.87 5.99 -2.46
CA GLY A 53 -10.97 5.90 -3.41
C GLY A 53 -11.21 4.46 -3.87
N CYS A 54 -11.11 3.49 -2.97
CA CYS A 54 -11.18 2.06 -3.27
C CYS A 54 -10.21 1.60 -4.37
N ARG A 55 -9.02 2.21 -4.44
CA ARG A 55 -7.98 1.85 -5.41
C ARG A 55 -6.74 1.29 -4.70
N CYS A 56 -6.03 0.42 -5.41
CA CYS A 56 -4.72 -0.05 -4.98
C CYS A 56 -3.73 1.12 -4.90
N ALA A 57 -3.05 1.28 -3.75
CA ALA A 57 -2.06 2.34 -3.54
C ALA A 57 -0.96 2.36 -4.61
N TYR A 58 -0.62 1.19 -5.14
CA TYR A 58 0.47 1.03 -6.09
C TYR A 58 0.03 1.19 -7.55
N CYS A 59 -0.87 0.33 -8.04
CA CYS A 59 -1.24 0.30 -9.46
C CYS A 59 -2.55 1.01 -9.80
N GLU A 60 -3.24 1.60 -8.83
CA GLU A 60 -4.51 2.33 -8.98
C GLU A 60 -5.71 1.49 -9.48
N ARG A 61 -5.54 0.17 -9.62
CA ARG A 61 -6.68 -0.72 -9.92
C ARG A 61 -7.77 -0.58 -8.87
N ILE A 62 -9.03 -0.58 -9.29
CA ILE A 62 -10.18 -0.63 -8.39
C ILE A 62 -10.09 -1.91 -7.56
N LEU A 63 -10.25 -1.77 -6.25
CA LEU A 63 -10.30 -2.87 -5.30
C LEU A 63 -11.74 -3.31 -5.14
N GLU A 64 -12.05 -4.45 -5.75
CA GLU A 64 -13.34 -5.07 -5.65
C GLU A 64 -13.41 -6.02 -4.44
N LYS A 65 -14.57 -6.59 -4.22
CA LYS A 65 -14.88 -7.61 -3.23
C LYS A 65 -13.79 -8.69 -3.18
N GLY A 66 -13.17 -8.86 -2.02
CA GLY A 66 -12.08 -9.82 -1.81
C GLY A 66 -10.71 -9.42 -2.37
N GLY A 67 -10.62 -8.30 -3.10
CA GLY A 67 -9.38 -7.86 -3.75
C GLY A 67 -8.52 -6.88 -2.95
N GLY A 68 -9.06 -6.25 -1.92
CA GLY A 68 -8.33 -5.29 -1.07
C GLY A 68 -7.68 -5.96 0.14
N GLN A 69 -6.36 -5.81 0.27
CA GLN A 69 -5.59 -6.32 1.40
C GLN A 69 -4.88 -5.17 2.10
N ILE A 70 -4.81 -5.20 3.43
CA ILE A 70 -3.93 -4.28 4.17
C ILE A 70 -2.50 -4.73 3.87
N GLU A 71 -1.73 -3.82 3.31
CA GLU A 71 -0.36 -4.03 2.91
C GLU A 71 0.59 -3.18 3.76
N HIS A 72 1.75 -3.76 4.09
CA HIS A 72 2.85 -3.08 4.77
C HIS A 72 3.89 -2.65 3.74
N ILE A 73 4.08 -1.34 3.54
CA ILE A 73 5.04 -0.81 2.58
C ILE A 73 6.45 -1.32 2.94
N ALA A 74 6.88 -1.16 4.18
CA ALA A 74 8.01 -1.89 4.75
C ALA A 74 7.47 -3.21 5.34
N PRO A 75 7.85 -4.38 4.80
CA PRO A 75 7.22 -5.64 5.15
C PRO A 75 7.47 -5.99 6.63
N LYS A 76 6.44 -6.48 7.29
CA LYS A 76 6.48 -6.84 8.72
C LYS A 76 7.47 -7.95 9.06
N GLU A 77 7.85 -8.76 8.09
CA GLU A 77 8.82 -9.86 8.24
C GLU A 77 10.22 -9.34 8.62
N SER A 78 10.62 -8.22 8.06
CA SER A 78 11.93 -7.59 8.28
C SER A 78 11.86 -6.25 9.00
N ASN A 79 10.63 -5.75 9.30
CA ASN A 79 10.40 -4.43 9.89
C ASN A 79 9.28 -4.48 10.94
N GLU A 80 9.40 -5.37 11.94
CA GLU A 80 8.35 -5.65 12.94
C GLU A 80 7.90 -4.40 13.71
N ASN A 81 8.81 -3.47 14.00
CA ASN A 81 8.51 -2.22 14.70
C ASN A 81 7.52 -1.32 13.95
N PHE A 82 7.41 -1.50 12.63
CA PHE A 82 6.57 -0.71 11.76
C PHE A 82 5.23 -1.39 11.38
N CYS A 83 4.89 -2.54 12.01
CA CYS A 83 3.63 -3.24 11.73
C CYS A 83 2.38 -2.38 11.90
N TYR A 84 2.40 -1.44 12.84
CA TYR A 84 1.28 -0.54 13.13
C TYR A 84 1.65 0.93 12.91
N GLU A 85 2.71 1.20 12.15
CA GLU A 85 3.05 2.56 11.74
C GLU A 85 2.01 3.05 10.72
N PRO A 86 1.30 4.16 10.98
CA PRO A 86 0.26 4.64 10.08
C PRO A 86 0.72 4.86 8.64
N LEU A 87 1.92 5.42 8.46
CA LEU A 87 2.50 5.65 7.14
C LEU A 87 2.93 4.37 6.42
N ASN A 88 2.98 3.25 7.13
CA ASN A 88 3.34 1.94 6.58
C ASN A 88 2.15 1.14 6.05
N LEU A 89 0.93 1.65 6.23
CA LEU A 89 -0.30 0.87 5.99
C LEU A 89 -1.10 1.44 4.83
N VAL A 90 -1.32 0.61 3.82
CA VAL A 90 -2.12 0.94 2.64
C VAL A 90 -3.04 -0.22 2.26
N SER A 91 -4.03 0.03 1.40
CA SER A 91 -4.77 -1.03 0.71
C SER A 91 -4.12 -1.34 -0.63
N SER A 92 -3.88 -2.61 -0.91
CA SER A 92 -3.33 -3.06 -2.19
C SER A 92 -4.15 -4.20 -2.79
N CYS A 93 -4.03 -4.38 -4.12
CA CYS A 93 -4.59 -5.54 -4.79
C CYS A 93 -3.72 -6.79 -4.58
N SER A 94 -4.32 -7.96 -4.74
CA SER A 94 -3.62 -9.25 -4.62
C SER A 94 -2.42 -9.38 -5.56
N VAL A 95 -2.47 -8.77 -6.74
CA VAL A 95 -1.35 -8.80 -7.70
C VAL A 95 -0.15 -8.04 -7.16
N CYS A 96 -0.33 -6.79 -6.71
CA CYS A 96 0.80 -6.00 -6.18
C CYS A 96 1.37 -6.62 -4.88
N ASN A 97 0.51 -7.22 -4.05
CA ASN A 97 0.90 -7.86 -2.81
C ASN A 97 1.37 -9.33 -2.98
N ALA A 98 1.35 -9.86 -4.19
CA ALA A 98 1.81 -11.23 -4.46
C ALA A 98 3.30 -11.39 -4.19
N ILE A 99 3.73 -12.62 -3.80
CA ILE A 99 5.12 -12.99 -3.55
C ILE A 99 6.00 -12.75 -4.79
N ALA A 100 5.46 -12.99 -5.98
CA ALA A 100 6.14 -12.73 -7.26
C ALA A 100 6.44 -11.24 -7.49
N ASN A 101 5.64 -10.35 -6.90
CA ASN A 101 5.81 -8.90 -6.97
C ASN A 101 6.43 -8.38 -5.66
N LYS A 102 5.80 -7.42 -4.97
CA LYS A 102 6.37 -6.90 -3.73
C LYS A 102 6.44 -7.96 -2.62
N GLY A 103 5.32 -8.60 -2.30
CA GLY A 103 5.26 -9.59 -1.22
C GLY A 103 5.98 -9.13 0.05
N SER A 104 6.90 -9.97 0.56
CA SER A 104 7.74 -9.67 1.73
C SER A 104 9.13 -9.10 1.39
N LYS A 105 9.37 -8.66 0.15
CA LYS A 105 10.64 -8.03 -0.25
C LYS A 105 10.88 -6.78 0.60
N ASP A 106 12.08 -6.66 1.19
CA ASP A 106 12.43 -5.50 2.01
C ASP A 106 12.53 -4.24 1.14
N THR A 107 11.88 -3.19 1.58
CA THR A 107 11.85 -1.90 0.88
C THR A 107 12.64 -0.82 1.57
N ILE A 108 13.36 -1.16 2.64
CA ILE A 108 14.24 -0.23 3.38
C ILE A 108 15.68 -0.66 3.22
N LEU A 109 16.54 0.29 2.80
CA LEU A 109 17.99 0.09 2.77
C LEU A 109 18.57 0.10 4.20
N ALA A 110 19.57 -0.73 4.42
CA ALA A 110 20.36 -0.67 5.65
C ALA A 110 21.30 0.55 5.65
N PRO A 111 21.62 1.12 6.82
CA PRO A 111 21.12 0.79 8.14
C PRO A 111 19.69 1.32 8.36
N LYS A 112 18.83 0.50 8.97
CA LYS A 112 17.45 0.89 9.29
C LYS A 112 17.39 1.86 10.46
N GLN A 113 16.55 2.89 10.35
CA GLN A 113 16.35 3.90 11.38
C GLN A 113 15.16 3.54 12.28
N GLY A 114 15.23 3.92 13.55
CA GLY A 114 14.13 3.70 14.49
C GLY A 114 12.88 4.53 14.18
N ASN A 115 13.06 5.74 13.62
CA ASN A 115 11.96 6.56 13.13
C ASN A 115 11.65 6.19 11.68
N TYR A 116 10.39 5.88 11.40
CA TYR A 116 9.92 5.40 10.11
C TYR A 116 10.27 6.32 8.94
N VAL A 117 10.00 7.61 9.08
CA VAL A 117 10.21 8.60 8.02
C VAL A 117 11.68 8.87 7.68
N ASN A 118 12.58 8.49 8.57
CA ASN A 118 14.02 8.68 8.37
C ASN A 118 14.67 7.51 7.60
N ASN A 119 13.89 6.48 7.24
CA ASN A 119 14.42 5.35 6.49
C ASN A 119 14.54 5.68 5.00
N ASN A 120 15.55 5.11 4.37
CA ASN A 120 15.76 5.22 2.94
C ASN A 120 14.98 4.12 2.21
N PHE A 121 13.84 4.47 1.66
CA PHE A 121 13.00 3.52 0.92
C PHE A 121 13.52 3.29 -0.49
N THR A 122 13.60 2.04 -0.89
CA THR A 122 14.04 1.61 -2.23
C THR A 122 12.97 1.75 -3.29
N ILE A 123 11.69 1.82 -2.87
CA ILE A 123 10.54 2.03 -3.75
C ILE A 123 9.95 3.42 -3.53
N VAL A 124 9.21 3.91 -4.50
CA VAL A 124 8.41 5.13 -4.34
C VAL A 124 7.37 4.87 -3.24
N HIS A 125 7.39 5.72 -2.23
CA HIS A 125 6.55 5.56 -1.05
C HIS A 125 5.26 6.36 -1.20
N PRO A 126 4.07 5.73 -1.13
CA PRO A 126 2.79 6.40 -1.40
C PRO A 126 2.50 7.64 -0.54
N TYR A 127 3.05 7.74 0.67
CA TYR A 127 2.85 8.88 1.57
C TYR A 127 4.03 9.86 1.64
N LEU A 128 5.24 9.43 1.32
CA LEU A 128 6.46 10.24 1.55
C LEU A 128 7.06 10.80 0.27
N ASP A 129 6.73 10.22 -0.86
CA ASP A 129 7.25 10.64 -2.16
C ASP A 129 6.12 11.17 -3.04
N ASP A 130 6.47 12.07 -3.97
CA ASP A 130 5.62 12.36 -5.10
C ASP A 130 5.91 11.35 -6.23
N PRO A 131 4.98 10.46 -6.58
CA PRO A 131 5.20 9.47 -7.63
C PRO A 131 5.58 10.08 -8.98
N ASP A 132 5.09 11.28 -9.29
CA ASP A 132 5.33 11.95 -10.57
C ASP A 132 6.75 12.51 -10.68
N ILE A 133 7.47 12.65 -9.58
CA ILE A 133 8.91 12.94 -9.59
C ILE A 133 9.71 11.73 -10.03
N HIS A 134 9.32 10.55 -9.59
CA HIS A 134 10.11 9.32 -9.70
C HIS A 134 9.76 8.46 -10.91
N ILE A 135 8.49 8.42 -11.31
CA ILE A 135 7.98 7.56 -12.38
C ILE A 135 7.47 8.43 -13.52
N LYS A 136 8.07 8.25 -14.69
CA LYS A 136 7.72 8.99 -15.90
C LYS A 136 7.06 8.08 -16.93
N TYR A 137 6.19 8.66 -17.75
CA TYR A 137 5.41 7.95 -18.74
C TYR A 137 5.62 8.60 -20.11
N GLN A 138 5.53 7.79 -21.16
CA GLN A 138 5.62 8.24 -22.56
C GLN A 138 4.31 8.84 -23.05
N ASP A 139 3.20 8.55 -22.35
CA ASP A 139 1.84 8.90 -22.75
C ASP A 139 1.08 9.54 -21.57
N PRO A 140 0.12 10.45 -21.84
CA PRO A 140 -0.65 11.13 -20.81
C PRO A 140 -1.60 10.18 -20.03
N GLU A 141 -1.96 9.04 -20.62
CA GLU A 141 -2.79 8.02 -19.98
C GLU A 141 -1.99 7.17 -18.96
N ARG A 142 -0.68 7.34 -18.90
CA ARG A 142 0.24 6.62 -18.00
C ARG A 142 0.25 5.11 -18.24
N ILE A 143 0.33 4.70 -19.49
CA ILE A 143 0.34 3.29 -19.90
C ILE A 143 1.78 2.77 -20.05
N LEU A 144 2.63 3.49 -20.77
CA LEU A 144 4.01 3.11 -21.05
C LEU A 144 4.99 3.96 -20.24
N PHE A 145 5.95 3.32 -19.60
CA PHE A 145 6.98 4.03 -18.83
C PHE A 145 8.04 4.64 -19.76
N ASP A 146 8.44 5.87 -19.46
CA ASP A 146 9.67 6.45 -19.97
C ASP A 146 10.81 6.17 -18.98
N LYS A 147 11.42 5.00 -19.10
CA LYS A 147 12.46 4.55 -18.18
C LYS A 147 13.69 5.44 -18.17
N ALA A 148 13.99 6.13 -19.28
CA ALA A 148 15.14 7.03 -19.36
C ALA A 148 14.97 8.26 -18.46
N LEU A 149 13.74 8.67 -18.21
CA LEU A 149 13.41 9.82 -17.36
C LEU A 149 13.01 9.44 -15.93
N CYS A 150 12.87 8.12 -15.62
CA CYS A 150 12.60 7.67 -14.25
C CYS A 150 13.85 7.80 -13.36
N THR A 151 13.62 8.10 -12.09
CA THR A 151 14.71 8.03 -11.09
C THR A 151 15.07 6.58 -10.76
N PRO A 152 16.24 6.30 -10.14
CA PRO A 152 16.58 4.95 -9.68
C PRO A 152 15.51 4.34 -8.77
N LYS A 153 14.90 5.14 -7.87
CA LYS A 153 13.79 4.71 -7.01
C LYS A 153 12.55 4.35 -7.84
N GLY A 154 12.24 5.13 -8.86
CA GLY A 154 11.14 4.85 -9.81
C GLY A 154 11.38 3.56 -10.59
N LEU A 155 12.58 3.36 -11.11
CA LEU A 155 12.96 2.13 -11.83
C LEU A 155 12.83 0.91 -10.93
N ASN A 156 13.37 0.97 -9.71
CA ASN A 156 13.25 -0.15 -8.76
C ASN A 156 11.78 -0.44 -8.38
N THR A 157 10.94 0.61 -8.34
CA THR A 157 9.50 0.42 -8.11
C THR A 157 8.85 -0.33 -9.28
N ILE A 158 9.15 0.06 -10.52
CA ILE A 158 8.65 -0.62 -11.71
C ILE A 158 9.06 -2.10 -11.70
N ASP A 159 10.32 -2.37 -11.36
CA ASP A 159 10.90 -3.72 -11.34
C ASP A 159 10.31 -4.59 -10.23
N ILE A 160 10.21 -4.08 -9.00
CA ILE A 160 9.73 -4.88 -7.85
C ILE A 160 8.27 -5.32 -8.03
N PHE A 161 7.47 -4.51 -8.72
CA PHE A 161 6.08 -4.81 -9.03
C PHE A 161 5.87 -5.50 -10.39
N ASN A 162 6.94 -5.78 -11.14
CA ASN A 162 6.88 -6.34 -12.49
C ASN A 162 5.95 -5.55 -13.43
N TRP A 163 6.01 -4.22 -13.35
CA TRP A 163 5.09 -3.37 -14.10
C TRP A 163 5.45 -3.22 -15.58
N ASP A 164 6.69 -3.49 -15.94
CA ASP A 164 7.17 -3.37 -17.33
C ASP A 164 7.01 -4.68 -18.11
N THR A 165 5.82 -5.24 -18.07
CA THR A 165 5.43 -6.43 -18.84
C THR A 165 4.25 -6.12 -19.73
N VAL A 166 4.08 -6.88 -20.82
CA VAL A 166 2.92 -6.73 -21.72
C VAL A 166 1.60 -6.83 -20.97
N ASN A 167 1.46 -7.83 -20.08
CA ASN A 167 0.26 -8.01 -19.27
C ASN A 167 0.00 -6.81 -18.33
N ALA A 168 1.06 -6.26 -17.73
CA ALA A 168 0.92 -5.10 -16.86
C ALA A 168 0.57 -3.83 -17.66
N SER A 169 1.09 -3.65 -18.87
CA SER A 169 0.72 -2.55 -19.77
C SER A 169 -0.73 -2.64 -20.21
N THR A 170 -1.20 -3.84 -20.58
CA THR A 170 -2.61 -4.09 -20.88
C THR A 170 -3.50 -3.76 -19.68
N ALA A 171 -3.10 -4.18 -18.48
CA ALA A 171 -3.83 -3.85 -17.26
C ALA A 171 -3.88 -2.34 -17.00
N ARG A 172 -2.79 -1.57 -17.25
CA ARG A 172 -2.78 -0.11 -17.14
C ARG A 172 -3.73 0.57 -18.12
N THR A 173 -3.88 0.04 -19.34
CA THR A 173 -4.87 0.55 -20.30
C THR A 173 -6.29 0.47 -19.75
N ILE A 174 -6.64 -0.65 -19.11
CA ILE A 174 -7.95 -0.82 -18.45
C ILE A 174 -8.09 0.15 -17.27
N ILE A 175 -7.04 0.28 -16.46
CA ILE A 175 -7.03 1.20 -15.31
C ILE A 175 -7.18 2.65 -15.78
N ALA A 176 -6.47 3.06 -16.83
CA ALA A 176 -6.58 4.40 -17.38
C ALA A 176 -8.02 4.74 -17.77
N ARG A 177 -8.70 3.82 -18.46
CA ARG A 177 -10.13 3.97 -18.82
C ARG A 177 -11.04 4.03 -17.61
N SER A 178 -10.69 3.35 -16.51
CA SER A 178 -11.50 3.32 -15.28
C SER A 178 -11.29 4.55 -14.36
N ARG A 179 -10.30 5.40 -14.62
CA ARG A 179 -10.03 6.57 -13.75
C ARG A 179 -11.19 7.55 -13.68
N ASN A 180 -11.93 7.70 -14.76
CA ASN A 180 -13.05 8.62 -14.87
C ASN A 180 -14.41 7.96 -14.58
N ILE A 181 -14.46 6.68 -14.21
CA ILE A 181 -15.71 6.02 -13.83
C ILE A 181 -16.08 6.47 -12.41
N PRO A 182 -17.29 7.02 -12.21
CA PRO A 182 -17.78 7.34 -10.87
C PRO A 182 -17.87 6.08 -10.02
N ILE A 183 -17.22 6.08 -8.86
CA ILE A 183 -17.26 4.96 -7.92
C ILE A 183 -18.10 5.37 -6.73
N ASN A 184 -19.14 4.60 -6.40
CA ASN A 184 -19.80 4.73 -5.11
C ASN A 184 -18.92 4.10 -4.04
N ILE A 185 -18.01 4.91 -3.49
CA ILE A 185 -17.01 4.47 -2.51
C ILE A 185 -17.66 3.86 -1.27
N ALA A 186 -18.76 4.45 -0.78
CA ALA A 186 -19.44 3.96 0.41
C ALA A 186 -20.02 2.54 0.19
N GLN A 187 -20.67 2.30 -0.94
CA GLN A 187 -21.18 1.00 -1.28
C GLN A 187 -20.07 -0.03 -1.49
N LEU A 188 -19.00 0.34 -2.20
CA LEU A 188 -17.87 -0.54 -2.46
C LEU A 188 -17.13 -0.93 -1.18
N ILE A 189 -16.95 0.01 -0.23
CA ILE A 189 -16.39 -0.29 1.11
C ILE A 189 -17.27 -1.28 1.86
N LEU A 190 -18.59 -1.10 1.82
CA LEU A 190 -19.53 -2.01 2.47
C LEU A 190 -19.40 -3.43 1.87
N GLU A 191 -19.40 -3.55 0.56
CA GLU A 191 -19.24 -4.83 -0.14
C GLU A 191 -17.91 -5.53 0.21
N ILE A 192 -16.80 -4.79 0.21
CA ILE A 192 -15.47 -5.30 0.59
C ILE A 192 -15.46 -5.75 2.05
N SER A 193 -16.09 -4.99 2.95
CA SER A 193 -16.10 -5.25 4.39
C SER A 193 -16.93 -6.47 4.79
N LEU A 194 -17.97 -6.81 4.03
CA LEU A 194 -18.81 -7.97 4.29
C LEU A 194 -18.13 -9.32 3.98
N TYR A 195 -16.98 -9.31 3.28
CA TYR A 195 -16.23 -10.51 2.88
C TYR A 195 -14.98 -10.79 3.72
N LYS A 196 -14.76 -10.03 4.78
CA LYS A 196 -13.68 -10.24 5.76
C LYS A 196 -14.24 -10.70 7.10
#